data_65d15dc0aa1e05d2945f4bc8d6eefd4c
#
_entry.id   65d15dc0aa1e05d2945f4bc8d6eefd4c
#
_cell.length_a   1.000
_cell.length_b   1.000
_cell.length_c   1.000
_cell.angle_alpha   90.00
_cell.angle_beta   90.00
_cell.angle_gamma   90.00
#
_symmetry.space_group_name_H-M   'P 1'
#
loop_
_entity.id
_entity.type
_entity.pdbx_description
1 polymer ?
#
loop_
_entity_poly.entity_id
_entity_poly.type
_entity_poly.pdbx_seq_one_letter_code
_entity_poly.pdbx_strand_id
1 'polypeptide(L)'
;MTKGTGGAGRSGGLDQAAVKTAYRRWAGVYDTGFGLVSRPGRRRAVALANRLPGERVLEVGVGTGLALPLYAPGKTVVGVDLSREMLLKARERVERERLTHVLGLFEMDAQAMAFADGSFDLAVAMFTASVVPDARALFAEMTRVVRPGGYLVFVNHFLAESGPRLWVERAMAPAARLLGWHPDFAREELADPAVAEPEIVEPCPPFGLFTLLAYRRPAAA
;
A
#
# COMPACT_ATOMS: atom_id res chain seq x y z
N MET A 1 -21.37 39.88 25.42
CA MET A 1 -22.00 38.99 24.45
C MET A 1 -21.06 38.88 23.24
N THR A 2 -20.21 37.88 23.23
CA THR A 2 -19.31 37.58 22.07
C THR A 2 -19.44 36.11 21.79
N LYS A 3 -20.05 35.80 20.65
CA LYS A 3 -20.20 34.43 20.12
C LYS A 3 -18.87 33.97 19.51
N GLY A 4 -18.23 32.99 20.12
CA GLY A 4 -17.16 32.24 19.51
C GLY A 4 -17.68 31.20 18.54
N THR A 5 -17.31 31.32 17.26
CA THR A 5 -17.55 30.30 16.22
C THR A 5 -16.33 29.39 16.14
N GLY A 6 -16.40 28.24 16.78
CA GLY A 6 -15.44 27.16 16.61
C GLY A 6 -15.77 26.37 15.33
N GLY A 7 -14.99 26.59 14.28
CA GLY A 7 -15.03 25.75 13.09
C GLY A 7 -14.20 24.48 13.31
N ALA A 8 -14.86 23.37 13.63
CA ALA A 8 -14.21 22.06 13.61
C ALA A 8 -14.07 21.58 12.16
N GLY A 9 -12.86 21.57 11.64
CA GLY A 9 -12.52 20.93 10.38
C GLY A 9 -12.76 19.42 10.49
N ARG A 10 -13.80 18.91 9.82
CA ARG A 10 -14.03 17.48 9.64
C ARG A 10 -13.02 16.98 8.60
N SER A 11 -11.96 16.36 9.04
CA SER A 11 -11.15 15.48 8.20
C SER A 11 -12.04 14.30 7.78
N GLY A 12 -12.34 14.19 6.49
CA GLY A 12 -13.18 13.14 5.93
C GLY A 12 -12.44 11.81 5.82
N GLY A 13 -12.02 11.23 6.94
CA GLY A 13 -11.51 9.86 6.99
C GLY A 13 -12.63 8.88 6.64
N LEU A 14 -12.37 7.95 5.74
CA LEU A 14 -13.28 6.84 5.44
C LEU A 14 -13.49 6.01 6.71
N ASP A 15 -14.74 5.75 7.06
CA ASP A 15 -15.08 4.85 8.16
C ASP A 15 -14.55 3.44 7.83
N GLN A 16 -13.75 2.85 8.71
CA GLN A 16 -13.18 1.49 8.56
C GLN A 16 -14.26 0.45 8.23
N ALA A 17 -15.49 0.62 8.75
CA ALA A 17 -16.62 -0.24 8.45
C ALA A 17 -17.10 -0.10 7.01
N ALA A 18 -17.07 1.11 6.44
CA ALA A 18 -17.43 1.36 5.04
C ALA A 18 -16.38 0.74 4.09
N VAL A 19 -15.10 0.86 4.42
CA VAL A 19 -13.99 0.25 3.68
C VAL A 19 -14.12 -1.28 3.70
N LYS A 20 -14.32 -1.91 4.87
CA LYS A 20 -14.55 -3.35 5.00
C LYS A 20 -15.75 -3.84 4.19
N THR A 21 -16.83 -3.07 4.16
CA THR A 21 -18.07 -3.43 3.44
C THR A 21 -17.92 -3.31 1.93
N ALA A 22 -17.21 -2.29 1.43
CA ALA A 22 -16.89 -2.13 0.03
C ALA A 22 -15.99 -3.27 -0.48
N TYR A 23 -14.93 -3.59 0.25
CA TYR A 23 -14.03 -4.70 -0.08
C TYR A 23 -14.74 -6.06 -0.14
N ARG A 24 -15.68 -6.33 0.77
CA ARG A 24 -16.46 -7.57 0.79
C ARG A 24 -17.32 -7.77 -0.45
N ARG A 25 -17.93 -6.71 -0.98
CA ARG A 25 -18.80 -6.77 -2.20
C ARG A 25 -18.01 -6.95 -3.50
N TRP A 26 -16.76 -6.49 -3.53
CA TRP A 26 -15.95 -6.44 -4.74
C TRP A 26 -14.86 -7.52 -4.83
N ALA A 27 -14.64 -8.30 -3.77
CA ALA A 27 -13.57 -9.30 -3.68
C ALA A 27 -13.55 -10.35 -4.83
N GLY A 28 -14.67 -10.60 -5.50
CA GLY A 28 -14.74 -11.53 -6.63
C GLY A 28 -14.50 -10.88 -8.00
N VAL A 29 -14.93 -9.64 -8.17
CA VAL A 29 -14.79 -8.87 -9.43
C VAL A 29 -13.46 -8.11 -9.45
N TYR A 30 -12.97 -7.75 -8.26
CA TYR A 30 -11.75 -6.98 -8.06
C TYR A 30 -10.49 -7.72 -8.55
N ASP A 31 -10.38 -9.03 -8.28
CA ASP A 31 -9.23 -9.84 -8.70
C ASP A 31 -9.10 -9.91 -10.23
N THR A 32 -10.21 -9.91 -10.97
CA THR A 32 -10.15 -10.06 -12.43
C THR A 32 -9.87 -8.73 -13.13
N GLY A 33 -10.54 -7.65 -12.77
CA GLY A 33 -10.39 -6.35 -13.41
C GLY A 33 -9.17 -5.57 -12.92
N PHE A 34 -9.13 -5.26 -11.62
CA PHE A 34 -8.04 -4.51 -11.02
C PHE A 34 -6.74 -5.32 -10.98
N GLY A 35 -6.82 -6.64 -10.81
CA GLY A 35 -5.68 -7.54 -10.84
C GLY A 35 -4.88 -7.45 -12.14
N LEU A 36 -5.54 -7.30 -13.29
CA LEU A 36 -4.90 -7.15 -14.60
C LEU A 36 -4.26 -5.77 -14.76
N VAL A 37 -4.99 -4.69 -14.43
CA VAL A 37 -4.50 -3.31 -14.55
C VAL A 37 -3.34 -3.04 -13.59
N SER A 38 -3.39 -3.56 -12.37
CA SER A 38 -2.36 -3.40 -11.33
C SER A 38 -1.15 -4.34 -11.50
N ARG A 39 -1.25 -5.37 -12.34
CA ARG A 39 -0.21 -6.39 -12.56
C ARG A 39 1.17 -5.81 -12.90
N PRO A 40 1.31 -4.83 -13.82
CA PRO A 40 2.63 -4.26 -14.13
C PRO A 40 3.27 -3.56 -12.94
N GLY A 41 2.51 -2.76 -12.17
CA GLY A 41 2.99 -2.09 -10.97
C GLY A 41 3.43 -3.09 -9.90
N ARG A 42 2.61 -4.11 -9.63
CA ARG A 42 2.93 -5.20 -8.70
C ARG A 42 4.21 -5.93 -9.08
N ARG A 43 4.38 -6.30 -10.35
CA ARG A 43 5.59 -6.95 -10.84
C ARG A 43 6.84 -6.08 -10.64
N ARG A 44 6.73 -4.77 -10.88
CA ARG A 44 7.85 -3.83 -10.67
C ARG A 44 8.21 -3.69 -9.20
N ALA A 45 7.22 -3.56 -8.32
CA ALA A 45 7.44 -3.48 -6.88
C ALA A 45 8.17 -4.72 -6.36
N VAL A 46 7.68 -5.92 -6.69
CA VAL A 46 8.33 -7.15 -6.25
C VAL A 46 9.69 -7.36 -6.92
N ALA A 47 9.84 -7.01 -8.21
CA ALA A 47 11.14 -7.07 -8.86
C ALA A 47 12.16 -6.13 -8.21
N LEU A 48 11.75 -4.94 -7.75
CA LEU A 48 12.60 -4.05 -6.96
C LEU A 48 12.91 -4.69 -5.60
N ALA A 49 11.91 -5.15 -4.85
CA ALA A 49 12.09 -5.81 -3.55
C ALA A 49 13.06 -7.01 -3.62
N ASN A 50 13.00 -7.78 -4.71
CA ASN A 50 13.91 -8.91 -4.94
C ASN A 50 15.37 -8.47 -5.15
N ARG A 51 15.61 -7.27 -5.70
CA ARG A 51 16.96 -6.71 -5.91
C ARG A 51 17.50 -5.96 -4.71
N LEU A 52 16.62 -5.41 -3.88
CA LEU A 52 17.04 -4.68 -2.68
C LEU A 52 17.66 -5.63 -1.65
N PRO A 53 18.64 -5.16 -0.85
CA PRO A 53 19.28 -5.98 0.16
C PRO A 53 18.32 -6.33 1.30
N GLY A 54 18.53 -7.51 1.89
CA GLY A 54 17.72 -8.06 2.98
C GLY A 54 16.76 -9.16 2.50
N GLU A 55 16.37 -10.01 3.42
CA GLU A 55 15.61 -11.23 3.13
C GLU A 55 14.20 -11.16 3.72
N ARG A 56 14.02 -10.50 4.87
CA ARG A 56 12.74 -10.45 5.60
C ARG A 56 11.86 -9.35 5.02
N VAL A 57 10.82 -9.74 4.31
CA VAL A 57 9.88 -8.84 3.64
C VAL A 57 8.53 -8.86 4.36
N LEU A 58 8.01 -7.68 4.67
CA LEU A 58 6.62 -7.48 5.07
C LEU A 58 5.82 -6.98 3.87
N GLU A 59 4.80 -7.72 3.44
CA GLU A 59 3.82 -7.22 2.47
C GLU A 59 2.60 -6.69 3.20
N VAL A 60 2.36 -5.38 3.09
CA VAL A 60 1.27 -4.67 3.76
C VAL A 60 0.11 -4.48 2.80
N GLY A 61 -1.08 -4.94 3.19
CA GLY A 61 -2.23 -5.02 2.31
C GLY A 61 -2.07 -6.15 1.29
N VAL A 62 -1.73 -7.35 1.77
CA VAL A 62 -1.42 -8.52 0.92
C VAL A 62 -2.61 -8.96 0.06
N GLY A 63 -3.84 -8.61 0.45
CA GLY A 63 -5.07 -8.95 -0.24
C GLY A 63 -5.23 -10.45 -0.45
N THR A 64 -5.51 -10.86 -1.68
CA THR A 64 -5.64 -12.26 -2.09
C THR A 64 -4.30 -12.93 -2.42
N GLY A 65 -3.17 -12.27 -2.11
CA GLY A 65 -1.83 -12.83 -2.27
C GLY A 65 -1.30 -12.85 -3.71
N LEU A 66 -1.80 -11.97 -4.60
CA LEU A 66 -1.39 -11.95 -6.01
C LEU A 66 0.11 -11.66 -6.24
N ALA A 67 0.78 -11.04 -5.29
CA ALA A 67 2.21 -10.74 -5.36
C ALA A 67 3.08 -11.86 -4.79
N LEU A 68 2.58 -12.66 -3.87
CA LEU A 68 3.34 -13.67 -3.14
C LEU A 68 4.17 -14.62 -4.04
N PRO A 69 3.64 -15.13 -5.18
CA PRO A 69 4.41 -15.99 -6.07
C PRO A 69 5.55 -15.30 -6.81
N LEU A 70 5.63 -13.96 -6.76
CA LEU A 70 6.63 -13.18 -7.49
C LEU A 70 7.91 -12.93 -6.68
N TYR A 71 7.87 -13.15 -5.37
CA TYR A 71 9.06 -13.01 -4.52
C TYR A 71 10.06 -14.12 -4.82
N ALA A 72 11.34 -13.76 -4.84
CA ALA A 72 12.43 -14.70 -5.09
C ALA A 72 12.58 -15.69 -3.91
N PRO A 73 13.06 -16.93 -4.15
CA PRO A 73 13.24 -17.93 -3.10
C PRO A 73 14.14 -17.52 -1.94
N GLY A 74 15.04 -16.52 -2.15
CA GLY A 74 15.87 -15.94 -1.09
C GLY A 74 15.17 -14.89 -0.22
N LYS A 75 13.90 -14.58 -0.49
CA LYS A 75 13.09 -13.70 0.36
C LYS A 75 12.17 -14.53 1.24
N THR A 76 12.00 -14.12 2.47
CA THR A 76 10.99 -14.66 3.39
C THR A 76 9.91 -13.61 3.58
N VAL A 77 8.66 -13.97 3.35
CA VAL A 77 7.54 -13.02 3.29
C VAL A 77 6.57 -13.25 4.44
N VAL A 78 6.24 -12.18 5.13
CA VAL A 78 5.09 -12.10 6.02
C VAL A 78 4.09 -11.13 5.40
N GLY A 79 2.81 -11.53 5.30
CA GLY A 79 1.75 -10.68 4.78
C GLY A 79 0.77 -10.24 5.84
N VAL A 80 0.32 -8.98 5.78
CA VAL A 80 -0.77 -8.47 6.63
C VAL A 80 -1.88 -7.87 5.77
N ASP A 81 -3.12 -8.05 6.21
CA ASP A 81 -4.30 -7.42 5.62
C ASP A 81 -5.37 -7.22 6.71
N LEU A 82 -6.22 -6.21 6.55
CA LEU A 82 -7.33 -5.95 7.47
C LEU A 82 -8.51 -6.89 7.22
N SER A 83 -8.61 -7.49 6.03
CA SER A 83 -9.71 -8.34 5.61
C SER A 83 -9.37 -9.82 5.77
N ARG A 84 -10.07 -10.46 6.70
CA ARG A 84 -10.00 -11.91 6.89
C ARG A 84 -10.36 -12.70 5.63
N GLU A 85 -11.33 -12.23 4.87
CA GLU A 85 -11.80 -12.87 3.63
C GLU A 85 -10.70 -12.87 2.55
N MET A 86 -9.93 -11.77 2.45
CA MET A 86 -8.78 -11.68 1.56
C MET A 86 -7.67 -12.64 2.00
N LEU A 87 -7.37 -12.68 3.29
CA LEU A 87 -6.37 -13.58 3.85
C LEU A 87 -6.69 -15.06 3.67
N LEU A 88 -7.97 -15.45 3.71
CA LEU A 88 -8.37 -16.83 3.39
C LEU A 88 -7.99 -17.20 1.96
N LYS A 89 -8.28 -16.34 0.97
CA LYS A 89 -7.88 -16.55 -0.42
C LYS A 89 -6.36 -16.56 -0.61
N ALA A 90 -5.66 -15.69 0.12
CA ALA A 90 -4.20 -15.68 0.11
C ALA A 90 -3.62 -16.99 0.65
N ARG A 91 -4.16 -17.55 1.74
CA ARG A 91 -3.77 -18.85 2.30
C ARG A 91 -4.02 -19.98 1.31
N GLU A 92 -5.20 -20.03 0.71
CA GLU A 92 -5.52 -21.01 -0.35
C GLU A 92 -4.52 -20.94 -1.52
N ARG A 93 -4.08 -19.73 -1.89
CA ARG A 93 -3.03 -19.51 -2.89
C ARG A 93 -1.69 -20.07 -2.44
N VAL A 94 -1.25 -19.72 -1.21
CA VAL A 94 0.00 -20.19 -0.64
C VAL A 94 0.08 -21.72 -0.65
N GLU A 95 -1.00 -22.39 -0.23
CA GLU A 95 -1.10 -23.84 -0.21
C GLU A 95 -1.10 -24.44 -1.62
N ARG A 96 -1.98 -23.94 -2.51
CA ARG A 96 -2.11 -24.44 -3.89
C ARG A 96 -0.82 -24.28 -4.69
N GLU A 97 -0.12 -23.14 -4.53
CA GLU A 97 1.10 -22.82 -5.27
C GLU A 97 2.37 -23.23 -4.51
N ARG A 98 2.22 -23.81 -3.30
CA ARG A 98 3.31 -24.30 -2.44
C ARG A 98 4.38 -23.23 -2.18
N LEU A 99 3.94 -22.04 -1.81
CA LEU A 99 4.82 -20.89 -1.59
C LEU A 99 5.53 -20.99 -0.22
N THR A 100 6.57 -21.80 -0.13
CA THR A 100 7.29 -22.11 1.13
C THR A 100 8.04 -20.92 1.73
N HIS A 101 8.28 -19.87 0.96
CA HIS A 101 8.89 -18.62 1.40
C HIS A 101 7.92 -17.69 2.14
N VAL A 102 6.62 -17.98 2.12
CA VAL A 102 5.61 -17.23 2.88
C VAL A 102 5.51 -17.83 4.29
N LEU A 103 6.02 -17.09 5.29
CA LEU A 103 6.08 -17.56 6.68
C LEU A 103 4.76 -17.42 7.43
N GLY A 104 3.94 -16.44 7.05
CA GLY A 104 2.65 -16.23 7.70
C GLY A 104 1.82 -15.12 7.07
N LEU A 105 0.50 -15.22 7.31
CA LEU A 105 -0.49 -14.24 6.87
C LEU A 105 -1.36 -13.87 8.08
N PHE A 106 -1.39 -12.58 8.44
CA PHE A 106 -2.00 -12.11 9.68
C PHE A 106 -3.05 -11.02 9.42
N GLU A 107 -4.16 -11.08 10.16
CA GLU A 107 -5.16 -10.03 10.18
C GLU A 107 -4.68 -8.91 11.10
N MET A 108 -4.30 -7.76 10.52
CA MET A 108 -3.79 -6.60 11.25
C MET A 108 -4.19 -5.30 10.56
N ASP A 109 -4.34 -4.23 11.37
CA ASP A 109 -4.39 -2.86 10.84
C ASP A 109 -2.95 -2.44 10.44
N ALA A 110 -2.81 -2.02 9.19
CA ALA A 110 -1.54 -1.55 8.65
C ALA A 110 -0.99 -0.29 9.37
N GLN A 111 -1.84 0.44 10.08
CA GLN A 111 -1.50 1.65 10.83
C GLN A 111 -1.06 1.35 12.28
N ALA A 112 -1.21 0.09 12.74
CA ALA A 112 -0.86 -0.33 14.10
C ALA A 112 -0.52 -1.84 14.12
N MET A 113 0.63 -2.21 13.58
CA MET A 113 1.04 -3.61 13.44
C MET A 113 1.71 -4.16 14.70
N ALA A 114 1.34 -5.37 15.10
CA ALA A 114 1.87 -6.04 16.29
C ALA A 114 3.26 -6.69 16.04
N PHE A 115 4.14 -6.00 15.33
CA PHE A 115 5.53 -6.41 15.13
C PHE A 115 6.48 -5.51 15.93
N ALA A 116 7.60 -6.07 16.38
CA ALA A 116 8.65 -5.30 17.03
C ALA A 116 9.34 -4.35 16.03
N ASP A 117 9.95 -3.28 16.54
CA ASP A 117 10.73 -2.33 15.74
C ASP A 117 11.86 -3.04 15.00
N GLY A 118 12.05 -2.71 13.72
CA GLY A 118 13.15 -3.26 12.92
C GLY A 118 13.06 -4.76 12.62
N SER A 119 11.87 -5.38 12.73
CA SER A 119 11.66 -6.80 12.47
C SER A 119 11.91 -7.22 11.03
N PHE A 120 11.80 -6.29 10.09
CA PHE A 120 11.90 -6.55 8.65
C PHE A 120 13.05 -5.77 8.01
N ASP A 121 13.56 -6.30 6.90
CA ASP A 121 14.54 -5.61 6.06
C ASP A 121 13.84 -4.69 5.04
N LEU A 122 12.66 -5.12 4.58
CA LEU A 122 11.83 -4.43 3.60
C LEU A 122 10.36 -4.47 4.02
N ALA A 123 9.64 -3.38 3.73
CA ALA A 123 8.18 -3.37 3.75
C ALA A 123 7.65 -2.92 2.39
N VAL A 124 6.67 -3.63 1.84
CA VAL A 124 6.10 -3.38 0.51
C VAL A 124 4.60 -3.18 0.65
N ALA A 125 4.10 -2.01 0.24
CA ALA A 125 2.68 -1.69 0.22
C ALA A 125 2.23 -1.38 -1.22
N MET A 126 1.40 -2.24 -1.79
CA MET A 126 0.93 -2.10 -3.16
C MET A 126 -0.56 -1.79 -3.18
N PHE A 127 -0.91 -0.59 -3.66
CA PHE A 127 -2.30 -0.10 -3.77
C PHE A 127 -3.03 0.02 -2.43
N THR A 128 -2.28 0.08 -1.33
CA THR A 128 -2.79 0.12 0.05
C THR A 128 -2.90 1.55 0.56
N ALA A 129 -1.93 2.41 0.24
CA ALA A 129 -1.84 3.75 0.83
C ALA A 129 -3.06 4.65 0.54
N SER A 130 -3.69 4.51 -0.63
CA SER A 130 -4.89 5.29 -1.00
C SER A 130 -6.20 4.76 -0.41
N VAL A 131 -6.17 3.65 0.33
CA VAL A 131 -7.38 3.02 0.89
C VAL A 131 -7.37 2.92 2.41
N VAL A 132 -6.23 3.18 3.05
CA VAL A 132 -6.16 3.32 4.52
C VAL A 132 -6.69 4.69 4.95
N PRO A 133 -7.27 4.81 6.16
CA PRO A 133 -7.74 6.08 6.69
C PRO A 133 -6.66 7.15 6.84
N ASP A 134 -5.45 6.74 7.24
CA ASP A 134 -4.29 7.62 7.44
C ASP A 134 -3.03 7.02 6.80
N ALA A 135 -2.67 7.53 5.62
CA ALA A 135 -1.50 7.08 4.89
C ALA A 135 -0.18 7.45 5.59
N ARG A 136 -0.16 8.54 6.37
CA ARG A 136 1.03 8.94 7.16
C ARG A 136 1.24 7.99 8.33
N ALA A 137 0.17 7.54 9.00
CA ALA A 137 0.26 6.52 10.03
C ALA A 137 0.76 5.19 9.44
N LEU A 138 0.28 4.79 8.26
CA LEU A 138 0.82 3.64 7.52
C LEU A 138 2.32 3.79 7.27
N PHE A 139 2.75 4.95 6.74
CA PHE A 139 4.17 5.21 6.44
C PHE A 139 5.03 5.15 7.69
N ALA A 140 4.59 5.78 8.78
CA ALA A 140 5.28 5.77 10.07
C ALA A 140 5.42 4.36 10.64
N GLU A 141 4.35 3.57 10.57
CA GLU A 141 4.33 2.20 11.07
C GLU A 141 5.20 1.26 10.22
N MET A 142 5.18 1.39 8.90
CA MET A 142 6.11 0.67 8.03
C MET A 142 7.56 1.08 8.31
N THR A 143 7.81 2.37 8.57
CA THR A 143 9.14 2.84 8.98
C THR A 143 9.58 2.24 10.30
N ARG A 144 8.69 2.12 11.28
CA ARG A 144 8.99 1.54 12.60
C ARG A 144 9.42 0.06 12.48
N VAL A 145 8.66 -0.73 11.73
CA VAL A 145 8.89 -2.18 11.63
C VAL A 145 10.04 -2.58 10.70
N VAL A 146 10.47 -1.69 9.79
CA VAL A 146 11.64 -1.90 8.93
C VAL A 146 12.89 -1.45 9.69
N ARG A 147 13.97 -2.25 9.68
CA ARG A 147 15.23 -1.92 10.35
C ARG A 147 15.89 -0.65 9.78
N PRO A 148 16.73 0.05 10.54
CA PRO A 148 17.57 1.13 10.00
C PRO A 148 18.37 0.68 8.77
N GLY A 149 18.43 1.51 7.73
CA GLY A 149 19.05 1.19 6.44
C GLY A 149 18.23 0.26 5.53
N GLY A 150 17.06 -0.21 5.99
CA GLY A 150 16.12 -0.99 5.18
C GLY A 150 15.27 -0.12 4.27
N TYR A 151 14.33 -0.73 3.54
CA TYR A 151 13.56 -0.03 2.51
C TYR A 151 12.05 -0.18 2.68
N LEU A 152 11.33 0.90 2.34
CA LEU A 152 9.89 0.94 2.17
C LEU A 152 9.58 1.10 0.69
N VAL A 153 8.78 0.21 0.11
CA VAL A 153 8.39 0.23 -1.30
C VAL A 153 6.89 0.42 -1.41
N PHE A 154 6.47 1.43 -2.13
CA PHE A 154 5.07 1.70 -2.41
C PHE A 154 4.80 1.64 -3.90
N VAL A 155 3.65 1.08 -4.29
CA VAL A 155 3.06 1.30 -5.61
C VAL A 155 1.63 1.73 -5.42
N ASN A 156 1.32 2.91 -5.90
CA ASN A 156 -0.03 3.46 -5.81
C ASN A 156 -0.36 4.30 -7.04
N HIS A 157 -1.65 4.58 -7.22
CA HIS A 157 -2.06 5.70 -8.04
C HIS A 157 -1.82 6.98 -7.23
N PHE A 158 -1.06 7.90 -7.78
CA PHE A 158 -0.89 9.24 -7.23
C PHE A 158 -1.42 10.25 -8.22
N LEU A 159 -2.02 11.31 -7.69
CA LEU A 159 -2.50 12.44 -8.49
C LEU A 159 -1.37 12.97 -9.37
N ALA A 160 -1.66 13.21 -10.64
CA ALA A 160 -0.68 13.82 -11.54
C ALA A 160 -0.39 15.25 -11.11
N GLU A 161 0.90 15.63 -11.06
CA GLU A 161 1.31 16.99 -10.67
C GLU A 161 0.93 18.03 -11.73
N SER A 162 0.86 17.62 -13.02
CA SER A 162 0.56 18.51 -14.15
C SER A 162 0.07 17.74 -15.39
N GLY A 163 -0.36 18.48 -16.39
CA GLY A 163 -0.71 17.95 -17.72
C GLY A 163 -2.16 17.47 -17.88
N PRO A 164 -2.51 16.92 -19.05
CA PRO A 164 -3.87 16.50 -19.37
C PRO A 164 -4.42 15.43 -18.42
N ARG A 165 -3.57 14.56 -17.91
CA ARG A 165 -3.91 13.50 -16.97
C ARG A 165 -4.52 14.08 -15.68
N LEU A 166 -3.99 15.18 -15.16
CA LEU A 166 -4.52 15.86 -13.98
C LEU A 166 -5.98 16.27 -14.14
N TRP A 167 -6.34 16.78 -15.33
CA TRP A 167 -7.72 17.20 -15.63
C TRP A 167 -8.68 16.01 -15.65
N VAL A 168 -8.25 14.89 -16.24
CA VAL A 168 -9.04 13.66 -16.30
C VAL A 168 -9.25 13.10 -14.89
N GLU A 169 -8.20 13.02 -14.09
CA GLU A 169 -8.24 12.50 -12.73
C GLU A 169 -9.16 13.34 -11.83
N ARG A 170 -9.04 14.67 -11.89
CA ARG A 170 -9.94 15.58 -11.17
C ARG A 170 -11.39 15.47 -11.58
N ALA A 171 -11.66 15.30 -12.88
CA ALA A 171 -13.02 15.13 -13.39
C ALA A 171 -13.63 13.79 -12.94
N MET A 172 -12.82 12.73 -12.78
CA MET A 172 -13.27 11.41 -12.36
C MET A 172 -13.38 11.27 -10.82
N ALA A 173 -12.75 12.14 -10.05
CA ALA A 173 -12.67 12.04 -8.58
C ALA A 173 -14.04 11.88 -7.89
N PRO A 174 -15.13 12.62 -8.26
CA PRO A 174 -16.42 12.45 -7.61
C PRO A 174 -17.04 11.06 -7.81
N ALA A 175 -16.90 10.49 -9.02
CA ALA A 175 -17.40 9.15 -9.33
C ALA A 175 -16.55 8.04 -8.67
N ALA A 176 -15.24 8.23 -8.62
CA ALA A 176 -14.31 7.28 -8.04
C ALA A 176 -14.47 7.14 -6.52
N ARG A 177 -14.78 8.23 -5.82
CA ARG A 177 -15.07 8.21 -4.37
C ARG A 177 -16.28 7.34 -4.01
N LEU A 178 -17.29 7.26 -4.88
CA LEU A 178 -18.43 6.34 -4.71
C LEU A 178 -18.02 4.87 -4.79
N LEU A 179 -16.89 4.58 -5.46
CA LEU A 179 -16.31 3.25 -5.59
C LEU A 179 -15.26 2.93 -4.50
N GLY A 180 -15.04 3.85 -3.55
CA GLY A 180 -14.03 3.70 -2.50
C GLY A 180 -12.58 3.86 -3.01
N TRP A 181 -12.41 4.51 -4.16
CA TRP A 181 -11.11 4.80 -4.73
C TRP A 181 -10.82 6.30 -4.71
N HIS A 182 -9.59 6.70 -4.33
CA HIS A 182 -9.12 8.08 -4.27
C HIS A 182 -8.16 8.38 -5.44
N PRO A 183 -8.67 8.84 -6.60
CA PRO A 183 -7.82 9.21 -7.73
C PRO A 183 -7.06 10.51 -7.47
N ASP A 184 -7.45 11.27 -6.47
CA ASP A 184 -6.88 12.53 -6.02
C ASP A 184 -5.84 12.36 -4.88
N PHE A 185 -5.39 11.13 -4.59
CA PHE A 185 -4.39 10.86 -3.57
C PHE A 185 -3.04 11.46 -3.96
N ALA A 186 -2.60 12.48 -3.22
CA ALA A 186 -1.34 13.17 -3.46
C ALA A 186 -0.17 12.43 -2.78
N ARG A 187 1.05 12.60 -3.30
CA ARG A 187 2.26 11.97 -2.71
C ARG A 187 2.56 12.50 -1.31
N GLU A 188 2.26 13.77 -1.08
CA GLU A 188 2.43 14.48 0.20
C GLU A 188 1.50 13.93 1.29
N GLU A 189 0.42 13.26 0.90
CA GLU A 189 -0.45 12.57 1.85
C GLU A 189 0.19 11.28 2.40
N LEU A 190 1.07 10.65 1.63
CA LEU A 190 1.81 9.46 2.07
C LEU A 190 2.93 9.82 3.05
N ALA A 191 3.77 10.78 2.68
CA ALA A 191 4.92 11.22 3.48
C ALA A 191 5.15 12.70 3.26
N ASP A 192 5.52 13.42 4.33
CA ASP A 192 5.95 14.81 4.22
C ASP A 192 7.32 14.86 3.52
N PRO A 193 7.45 15.57 2.38
CA PRO A 193 8.72 15.68 1.65
C PRO A 193 9.86 16.25 2.51
N ALA A 194 9.54 17.08 3.53
CA ALA A 194 10.53 17.60 4.47
C ALA A 194 11.07 16.52 5.43
N VAL A 195 10.37 15.38 5.57
CA VAL A 195 10.72 14.30 6.50
C VAL A 195 11.31 13.09 5.75
N ALA A 196 10.80 12.77 4.57
CA ALA A 196 11.25 11.64 3.79
C ALA A 196 11.10 11.89 2.30
N GLU A 197 12.21 11.81 1.56
CA GLU A 197 12.23 11.81 0.10
C GLU A 197 12.47 10.39 -0.42
N PRO A 198 11.76 9.95 -1.48
CA PRO A 198 12.01 8.66 -2.09
C PRO A 198 13.34 8.65 -2.84
N GLU A 199 14.16 7.62 -2.63
CA GLU A 199 15.37 7.40 -3.44
C GLU A 199 15.04 6.96 -4.88
N ILE A 200 13.87 6.33 -5.07
CA ILE A 200 13.40 5.83 -6.38
C ILE A 200 11.98 6.33 -6.62
N VAL A 201 11.77 6.90 -7.81
CA VAL A 201 10.45 7.30 -8.32
C VAL A 201 10.33 6.79 -9.75
N GLU A 202 9.50 5.79 -9.98
CA GLU A 202 9.32 5.19 -11.32
C GLU A 202 7.84 5.16 -11.72
N PRO A 203 7.48 5.70 -12.90
CA PRO A 203 6.13 5.52 -13.42
C PRO A 203 5.92 4.05 -13.86
N CYS A 204 4.76 3.49 -13.51
CA CYS A 204 4.39 2.13 -13.87
C CYS A 204 3.33 2.08 -14.97
N PRO A 205 3.41 1.13 -15.92
CA PRO A 205 2.36 0.93 -16.92
C PRO A 205 1.00 0.57 -16.30
N PRO A 206 -0.11 0.82 -17.01
CA PRO A 206 -0.18 1.50 -18.31
C PRO A 206 -0.06 3.02 -18.15
N PHE A 207 0.60 3.67 -19.12
CA PHE A 207 0.68 5.15 -19.26
C PHE A 207 1.12 5.93 -18.00
N GLY A 208 1.87 5.31 -17.08
CA GLY A 208 2.24 5.94 -15.81
C GLY A 208 1.07 6.09 -14.83
N LEU A 209 -0.01 5.31 -14.97
CA LEU A 209 -1.18 5.35 -14.09
C LEU A 209 -0.80 5.13 -12.62
N PHE A 210 0.19 4.30 -12.38
CA PHE A 210 0.73 4.07 -11.04
C PHE A 210 2.16 4.59 -10.97
N THR A 211 2.60 4.92 -9.76
CA THR A 211 3.98 5.28 -9.48
C THR A 211 4.54 4.36 -8.41
N LEU A 212 5.74 3.86 -8.64
CA LEU A 212 6.54 3.15 -7.66
C LEU A 212 7.43 4.17 -6.95
N LEU A 213 7.38 4.13 -5.62
CA LEU A 213 8.23 4.92 -4.74
C LEU A 213 9.03 3.97 -3.84
N ALA A 214 10.32 4.23 -3.66
CA ALA A 214 11.10 3.53 -2.66
C ALA A 214 11.83 4.54 -1.76
N TYR A 215 11.62 4.38 -0.46
CA TYR A 215 12.26 5.17 0.58
C TYR A 215 13.26 4.29 1.32
N ARG A 216 14.39 4.83 1.67
CA ARG A 216 15.33 4.18 2.56
C ARG A 216 15.16 4.70 3.97
N ARG A 217 14.96 3.82 4.94
CA ARG A 217 15.00 4.22 6.34
C ARG A 217 16.42 4.67 6.68
N PRO A 218 16.63 5.88 7.26
CA PRO A 218 17.96 6.30 7.68
C PRO A 218 18.67 5.25 8.55
N ALA A 219 19.98 5.11 8.39
CA ALA A 219 20.77 4.27 9.26
C ALA A 219 20.69 4.81 10.70
N ALA A 220 20.80 3.94 11.70
CA ALA A 220 21.01 4.40 13.07
C ALA A 220 22.35 5.15 13.13
N ALA A 221 22.33 6.33 13.77
CA ALA A 221 23.55 7.11 14.02
C ALA A 221 24.48 6.39 14.97
#